data_f6a76d8f944be5ba310f55ecad42d91a
#
_entry.id   f6a76d8f944be5ba310f55ecad42d91a
#
_cell.length_a   1.000
_cell.length_b   1.000
_cell.length_c   1.000
_cell.angle_alpha   90.00
_cell.angle_beta   90.00
_cell.angle_gamma   90.00
#
_symmetry.space_group_name_H-M   'P 1'
#
loop_
_entity.id
_entity.type
_entity.pdbx_description
1 polymer ?
#
loop_
_entity_poly.entity_id
_entity_poly.type
_entity_poly.pdbx_seq_one_letter_code
_entity_poly.pdbx_strand_id
1 'polypeptide(L)'
;MSEAPDSFDLNRYLSVVARWEPALDAWAHREAPADLRLAGDASGPLAGVPFGVKDVIDVRGQPTRFGSNAFADAEPAVADAPVVRALRASGAVPVGKTRSTEFAFIDPTTTRNPFDRERSPGGSSSGSGAVVGAQV
;
A
#
# COMPACT_ATOMS: atom_id res chain seq x y z
N MET A 1 -19.02 -22.92 6.12
CA MET A 1 -18.66 -22.59 4.73
C MET A 1 -18.26 -21.13 4.75
N SER A 2 -16.95 -20.82 4.67
CA SER A 2 -16.46 -19.45 4.56
C SER A 2 -16.81 -18.99 3.14
N GLU A 3 -17.65 -17.96 3.01
CA GLU A 3 -17.82 -17.26 1.74
C GLU A 3 -16.44 -16.81 1.26
N ALA A 4 -16.17 -17.04 -0.03
CA ALA A 4 -14.98 -16.45 -0.66
C ALA A 4 -15.05 -14.93 -0.45
N PRO A 5 -13.92 -14.26 -0.16
CA PRO A 5 -13.94 -12.81 -0.06
C PRO A 5 -14.53 -12.25 -1.36
N ASP A 6 -15.44 -11.26 -1.22
CA ASP A 6 -16.01 -10.55 -2.36
C ASP A 6 -14.87 -10.12 -3.28
N SER A 7 -15.06 -10.31 -4.58
CA SER A 7 -14.08 -9.92 -5.59
C SER A 7 -13.68 -8.46 -5.39
N PHE A 8 -12.38 -8.15 -5.51
CA PHE A 8 -11.83 -6.80 -5.35
C PHE A 8 -12.62 -5.79 -6.18
N ASP A 9 -13.34 -4.90 -5.51
CA ASP A 9 -14.07 -3.80 -6.14
C ASP A 9 -13.12 -2.59 -6.31
N LEU A 10 -12.50 -2.52 -7.49
CA LEU A 10 -11.59 -1.42 -7.83
C LEU A 10 -12.25 -0.04 -7.71
N ASN A 11 -13.52 0.10 -8.08
CA ASN A 11 -14.18 1.40 -8.05
C ASN A 11 -14.41 1.84 -6.59
N ARG A 12 -14.80 0.91 -5.74
CA ARG A 12 -14.89 1.15 -4.30
C ARG A 12 -13.53 1.54 -3.73
N TYR A 13 -12.48 0.77 -4.00
CA TYR A 13 -11.11 1.09 -3.57
C TYR A 13 -10.69 2.51 -3.99
N LEU A 14 -10.83 2.84 -5.28
CA LEU A 14 -10.45 4.16 -5.80
C LEU A 14 -11.24 5.30 -5.15
N SER A 15 -12.54 5.10 -4.89
CA SER A 15 -13.39 6.11 -4.24
C SER A 15 -12.99 6.33 -2.78
N VAL A 16 -12.66 5.27 -2.05
CA VAL A 16 -12.21 5.37 -0.65
C VAL A 16 -10.84 6.03 -0.57
N VAL A 17 -9.90 5.65 -1.45
CA VAL A 17 -8.59 6.33 -1.54
C VAL A 17 -8.75 7.80 -1.86
N ALA A 18 -9.56 8.17 -2.87
CA ALA A 18 -9.79 9.56 -3.23
C ALA A 18 -10.38 10.40 -2.08
N ARG A 19 -11.20 9.78 -1.25
CA ARG A 19 -11.79 10.42 -0.06
C ARG A 19 -10.76 10.69 1.04
N TRP A 20 -9.88 9.72 1.31
CA TRP A 20 -9.02 9.75 2.49
C TRP A 20 -7.62 10.28 2.24
N GLU A 21 -7.00 9.95 1.09
CA GLU A 21 -5.59 10.24 0.83
C GLU A 21 -5.24 11.74 0.91
N PRO A 22 -6.08 12.68 0.42
CA PRO A 22 -5.75 14.10 0.56
C PRO A 22 -5.59 14.58 2.00
N ALA A 23 -6.19 13.86 2.95
CA ALA A 23 -6.14 14.20 4.36
C ALA A 23 -5.14 13.35 5.16
N LEU A 24 -4.81 12.15 4.68
CA LEU A 24 -3.96 11.19 5.40
C LEU A 24 -2.51 11.20 4.94
N ASP A 25 -2.25 11.46 3.66
CA ASP A 25 -0.91 11.33 3.06
C ASP A 25 -0.26 9.99 3.43
N ALA A 26 -0.98 8.90 3.15
CA ALA A 26 -0.59 7.56 3.61
C ALA A 26 0.23 6.78 2.56
N TRP A 27 0.17 7.17 1.28
CA TRP A 27 0.83 6.47 0.20
C TRP A 27 2.11 7.19 -0.26
N ALA A 28 3.20 6.43 -0.38
CA ALA A 28 4.44 6.88 -1.02
C ALA A 28 4.39 6.69 -2.54
N HIS A 29 3.69 5.65 -2.99
CA HIS A 29 3.41 5.35 -4.40
C HIS A 29 2.10 4.57 -4.51
N ARG A 30 1.33 4.79 -5.58
CA ARG A 30 0.12 4.03 -5.89
C ARG A 30 0.17 3.53 -7.32
N GLU A 31 -0.31 2.32 -7.53
CA GLU A 31 -0.49 1.78 -8.87
C GLU A 31 -1.56 2.55 -9.65
N ALA A 32 -1.34 2.65 -10.95
CA ALA A 32 -2.34 3.23 -11.83
C ALA A 32 -3.59 2.32 -11.90
N PRO A 33 -4.80 2.90 -12.02
CA PRO A 33 -6.03 2.11 -12.11
C PRO A 33 -6.04 1.08 -13.25
N ALA A 34 -5.34 1.35 -14.35
CA ALA A 34 -5.21 0.43 -15.47
C ALA A 34 -4.44 -0.84 -15.08
N ASP A 35 -3.34 -0.71 -14.33
CA ASP A 35 -2.50 -1.82 -13.89
C ASP A 35 -3.23 -2.69 -12.84
N LEU A 36 -4.02 -2.05 -11.98
CA LEU A 36 -4.87 -2.75 -11.02
C LEU A 36 -5.97 -3.57 -11.70
N ARG A 37 -6.53 -3.10 -12.83
CA ARG A 37 -7.52 -3.85 -13.62
C ARG A 37 -6.93 -5.12 -14.22
N LEU A 38 -5.68 -5.08 -14.67
CA LEU A 38 -4.99 -6.24 -15.25
C LEU A 38 -4.65 -7.30 -14.20
N ALA A 39 -4.58 -6.92 -12.93
CA ALA A 39 -4.32 -7.85 -11.83
C ALA A 39 -5.58 -8.58 -11.33
N GLY A 40 -6.78 -8.22 -11.82
CA GLY A 40 -8.06 -8.72 -11.33
C GLY A 40 -8.39 -10.19 -11.70
N ASP A 41 -7.61 -10.84 -12.58
CA ASP A 41 -7.80 -12.24 -12.98
C ASP A 41 -6.99 -13.23 -12.12
N ALA A 42 -6.52 -12.80 -10.96
CA ALA A 42 -5.73 -13.62 -10.08
C ALA A 42 -6.54 -14.81 -9.51
N SER A 43 -5.91 -15.97 -9.46
CA SER A 43 -6.46 -17.18 -8.84
C SER A 43 -5.73 -17.50 -7.53
N GLY A 44 -6.38 -18.22 -6.62
CA GLY A 44 -5.77 -18.64 -5.36
C GLY A 44 -6.56 -18.19 -4.12
N PRO A 45 -6.07 -18.55 -2.92
CA PRO A 45 -6.80 -18.31 -1.68
C PRO A 45 -6.97 -16.80 -1.33
N LEU A 46 -6.17 -15.93 -1.94
CA LEU A 46 -6.25 -14.48 -1.77
C LEU A 46 -6.62 -13.77 -3.09
N ALA A 47 -7.33 -14.48 -4.00
CA ALA A 47 -7.68 -13.92 -5.30
C ALA A 47 -8.40 -12.57 -5.17
N GLY A 48 -7.80 -11.53 -5.76
CA GLY A 48 -8.33 -10.18 -5.75
C GLY A 48 -8.22 -9.42 -4.42
N VAL A 49 -7.61 -9.98 -3.38
CA VAL A 49 -7.43 -9.25 -2.11
C VAL A 49 -6.38 -8.15 -2.29
N PRO A 50 -6.73 -6.86 -2.08
CA PRO A 50 -5.76 -5.78 -2.18
C PRO A 50 -4.84 -5.74 -0.97
N PHE A 51 -3.57 -5.36 -1.17
CA PHE A 51 -2.67 -5.10 -0.06
C PHE A 51 -1.71 -3.93 -0.35
N GLY A 52 -1.49 -3.11 0.66
CA GLY A 52 -0.46 -2.07 0.64
C GLY A 52 0.88 -2.64 1.11
N VAL A 53 1.97 -2.19 0.51
CA VAL A 53 3.33 -2.64 0.85
C VAL A 53 4.10 -1.49 1.48
N LYS A 54 4.66 -1.69 2.66
CA LYS A 54 5.49 -0.66 3.32
C LYS A 54 6.66 -0.24 2.43
N ASP A 55 6.96 1.05 2.39
CA ASP A 55 7.97 1.64 1.49
C ASP A 55 9.43 1.36 1.90
N VAL A 56 9.68 0.20 2.45
CA VAL A 56 11.00 -0.41 2.69
C VAL A 56 11.09 -1.82 2.08
N ILE A 57 10.02 -2.26 1.38
CA ILE A 57 9.90 -3.60 0.81
C ILE A 57 9.71 -3.45 -0.70
N ASP A 58 10.53 -4.13 -1.48
CA ASP A 58 10.49 -4.04 -2.93
C ASP A 58 9.24 -4.67 -3.53
N VAL A 59 8.62 -3.93 -4.44
CA VAL A 59 7.56 -4.38 -5.35
C VAL A 59 8.05 -4.13 -6.76
N ARG A 60 8.11 -5.16 -7.59
CA ARG A 60 8.56 -5.04 -8.98
C ARG A 60 7.77 -3.96 -9.72
N GLY A 61 8.48 -3.04 -10.36
CA GLY A 61 7.90 -1.92 -11.10
C GLY A 61 7.59 -0.69 -10.27
N GLN A 62 7.73 -0.75 -8.92
CA GLN A 62 7.50 0.38 -8.03
C GLN A 62 8.80 0.82 -7.36
N PRO A 63 9.02 2.13 -7.14
CA PRO A 63 10.20 2.61 -6.42
C PRO A 63 10.10 2.29 -4.92
N THR A 64 11.24 2.01 -4.30
CA THR A 64 11.37 1.89 -2.83
C THR A 64 12.22 3.04 -2.32
N ARG A 65 11.60 3.98 -1.59
CA ARG A 65 12.22 5.25 -1.16
C ARG A 65 12.61 5.27 0.31
N PHE A 66 12.29 4.22 1.05
CA PHE A 66 12.61 4.09 2.49
C PHE A 66 12.10 5.24 3.36
N GLY A 67 11.07 5.96 2.91
CA GLY A 67 10.58 7.16 3.57
C GLY A 67 11.56 8.34 3.56
N SER A 68 12.62 8.30 2.72
CA SER A 68 13.73 9.26 2.69
C SER A 68 13.76 10.08 1.41
N ASN A 69 14.00 11.39 1.55
CA ASN A 69 14.25 12.28 0.42
C ASN A 69 15.56 11.94 -0.32
N ALA A 70 16.51 11.25 0.33
CA ALA A 70 17.74 10.78 -0.31
C ALA A 70 17.46 9.77 -1.42
N PHE A 71 16.29 9.12 -1.42
CA PHE A 71 15.83 8.16 -2.41
C PHE A 71 14.61 8.65 -3.20
N ALA A 72 14.41 9.97 -3.29
CA ALA A 72 13.28 10.55 -4.03
C ALA A 72 13.23 10.06 -5.49
N ASP A 73 14.39 9.93 -6.13
CA ASP A 73 14.58 9.49 -7.52
C ASP A 73 14.92 7.99 -7.63
N ALA A 74 14.52 7.18 -6.64
CA ALA A 74 14.76 5.74 -6.68
C ALA A 74 14.13 5.11 -7.92
N GLU A 75 14.92 4.33 -8.64
CA GLU A 75 14.42 3.55 -9.77
C GLU A 75 13.44 2.46 -9.31
N PRO A 76 12.46 2.09 -10.17
CA PRO A 76 11.58 0.99 -9.87
C PRO A 76 12.33 -0.31 -9.62
N ALA A 77 11.93 -1.04 -8.58
CA ALA A 77 12.53 -2.33 -8.23
C ALA A 77 12.39 -3.34 -9.38
N VAL A 78 13.44 -4.08 -9.67
CA VAL A 78 13.47 -5.08 -10.77
C VAL A 78 12.77 -6.39 -10.40
N ALA A 79 12.55 -6.64 -9.11
CA ALA A 79 11.93 -7.86 -8.60
C ALA A 79 11.10 -7.59 -7.33
N ASP A 80 10.12 -8.45 -7.10
CA ASP A 80 9.38 -8.47 -5.84
C ASP A 80 10.24 -9.03 -4.70
N ALA A 81 10.14 -8.46 -3.51
CA ALA A 81 10.61 -9.09 -2.29
C ALA A 81 9.90 -10.44 -2.08
N PRO A 82 10.53 -11.41 -1.37
CA PRO A 82 9.94 -12.76 -1.19
C PRO A 82 8.50 -12.76 -0.66
N VAL A 83 8.18 -11.89 0.30
CA VAL A 83 6.82 -11.77 0.86
C VAL A 83 5.82 -11.28 -0.17
N VAL A 84 6.17 -10.29 -0.99
CA VAL A 84 5.30 -9.75 -2.06
C VAL A 84 5.05 -10.83 -3.11
N ARG A 85 6.11 -11.54 -3.53
CA ARG A 85 5.99 -12.66 -4.47
C ARG A 85 5.06 -13.77 -3.96
N ALA A 86 5.16 -14.12 -2.67
CA ALA A 86 4.31 -15.13 -2.06
C ALA A 86 2.82 -14.68 -2.05
N LEU A 87 2.55 -13.43 -1.70
CA LEU A 87 1.19 -12.88 -1.70
C LEU A 87 0.61 -12.82 -3.12
N ARG A 88 1.38 -12.37 -4.12
CA ARG A 88 0.96 -12.40 -5.54
C ARG A 88 0.68 -13.83 -6.01
N ALA A 89 1.53 -14.78 -5.65
CA ALA A 89 1.31 -16.20 -6.02
C ALA A 89 0.03 -16.78 -5.38
N SER A 90 -0.43 -16.20 -4.28
CA SER A 90 -1.70 -16.53 -3.64
C SER A 90 -2.91 -15.77 -4.23
N GLY A 91 -2.69 -14.92 -5.22
CA GLY A 91 -3.72 -14.14 -5.90
C GLY A 91 -3.96 -12.74 -5.35
N ALA A 92 -3.22 -12.30 -4.34
CA ALA A 92 -3.36 -10.95 -3.79
C ALA A 92 -2.76 -9.88 -4.73
N VAL A 93 -3.33 -8.67 -4.68
CA VAL A 93 -3.00 -7.55 -5.57
C VAL A 93 -2.32 -6.43 -4.78
N PRO A 94 -1.01 -6.14 -5.00
CA PRO A 94 -0.37 -4.99 -4.39
C PRO A 94 -0.89 -3.71 -5.04
N VAL A 95 -1.49 -2.84 -4.25
CA VAL A 95 -2.12 -1.60 -4.74
C VAL A 95 -1.22 -0.37 -4.62
N GLY A 96 -0.08 -0.49 -3.97
CA GLY A 96 0.91 0.58 -3.85
C GLY A 96 1.83 0.43 -2.64
N LYS A 97 2.70 1.44 -2.47
CA LYS A 97 3.66 1.55 -1.37
C LYS A 97 3.11 2.51 -0.32
N THR A 98 3.00 2.04 0.93
CA THR A 98 2.56 2.85 2.06
C THR A 98 3.74 3.56 2.72
N ARG A 99 3.54 4.81 3.15
CA ARG A 99 4.61 5.59 3.80
C ARG A 99 5.15 4.90 5.04
N SER A 100 6.47 4.93 5.17
CA SER A 100 7.17 4.57 6.40
C SER A 100 7.89 5.78 6.97
N THR A 101 8.24 5.73 8.25
CA THR A 101 9.27 6.63 8.79
C THR A 101 10.59 6.42 8.04
N GLU A 102 11.46 7.42 8.00
CA GLU A 102 12.73 7.35 7.29
C GLU A 102 13.56 6.16 7.79
N PHE A 103 13.98 5.30 6.85
CA PHE A 103 14.66 4.01 7.11
C PHE A 103 14.00 3.13 8.17
N ALA A 104 12.67 3.24 8.31
CA ALA A 104 11.90 2.56 9.35
C ALA A 104 12.34 2.90 10.79
N PHE A 105 12.92 4.10 11.00
CA PHE A 105 13.37 4.58 12.30
C PHE A 105 12.29 5.42 12.99
N ILE A 106 12.66 6.38 13.87
CA ILE A 106 11.70 6.99 14.81
C ILE A 106 11.09 8.32 14.34
N ASP A 107 11.67 8.99 13.35
CA ASP A 107 11.20 10.32 12.92
C ASP A 107 9.80 10.23 12.29
N PRO A 108 8.83 11.03 12.79
CA PRO A 108 7.45 10.93 12.32
C PRO A 108 7.33 11.33 10.84
N THR A 109 6.42 10.67 10.13
CA THR A 109 6.05 11.02 8.75
C THR A 109 5.02 12.16 8.73
N THR A 110 4.72 12.65 7.53
CA THR A 110 3.59 13.56 7.28
C THR A 110 2.22 12.87 7.40
N THR A 111 2.19 11.55 7.40
CA THR A 111 0.96 10.75 7.50
C THR A 111 0.16 11.08 8.75
N ARG A 112 -1.16 11.24 8.58
CA ARG A 112 -2.09 11.58 9.66
C ARG A 112 -2.90 10.37 10.12
N ASN A 113 -3.28 10.38 11.39
CA ASN A 113 -4.15 9.36 11.96
C ASN A 113 -5.60 9.60 11.48
N PRO A 114 -6.30 8.59 10.94
CA PRO A 114 -7.68 8.76 10.45
C PRO A 114 -8.69 9.09 11.55
N PHE A 115 -8.40 8.72 12.79
CA PHE A 115 -9.28 8.97 13.93
C PHE A 115 -9.03 10.32 14.62
N ASP A 116 -7.80 10.85 14.51
CA ASP A 116 -7.41 12.15 15.07
C ASP A 116 -6.24 12.72 14.24
N ARG A 117 -6.54 13.64 13.33
CA ARG A 117 -5.57 14.20 12.38
C ARG A 117 -4.46 15.04 13.01
N GLU A 118 -4.62 15.44 14.26
CA GLU A 118 -3.58 16.14 15.02
C GLU A 118 -2.52 15.17 15.55
N ARG A 119 -2.77 13.86 15.42
CA ARG A 119 -1.86 12.82 15.90
C ARG A 119 -1.22 12.05 14.75
N SER A 120 -0.05 11.49 15.04
CA SER A 120 0.58 10.47 14.21
C SER A 120 -0.22 9.16 14.26
N PRO A 121 -0.29 8.38 13.16
CA PRO A 121 -0.85 7.03 13.20
C PRO A 121 0.09 6.01 13.86
N GLY A 122 1.23 6.47 14.38
CA GLY A 122 2.33 5.63 14.86
C GLY A 122 3.36 5.35 13.77
N GLY A 123 4.34 4.50 14.07
CA GLY A 123 5.44 4.16 13.15
C GLY A 123 6.03 2.81 13.52
N SER A 124 6.94 2.29 12.70
CA SER A 124 7.48 2.87 11.47
C SER A 124 6.59 2.64 10.22
N SER A 125 5.51 1.88 10.30
CA SER A 125 4.55 1.58 9.22
C SER A 125 3.37 2.56 9.22
N SER A 126 3.65 3.87 9.27
CA SER A 126 2.66 4.95 9.44
C SER A 126 1.53 4.89 8.41
N GLY A 127 1.89 4.81 7.12
CA GLY A 127 0.91 4.69 6.05
C GLY A 127 0.05 3.43 6.15
N SER A 128 0.66 2.27 6.46
CA SER A 128 -0.10 1.03 6.62
C SER A 128 -1.13 1.12 7.75
N GLY A 129 -0.74 1.70 8.90
CA GLY A 129 -1.67 1.94 10.00
C GLY A 129 -2.82 2.88 9.61
N ALA A 130 -2.51 3.95 8.86
CA ALA A 130 -3.50 4.93 8.43
C ALA A 130 -4.50 4.34 7.42
N VAL A 131 -4.05 3.62 6.39
CA VAL A 131 -4.97 3.05 5.38
C VAL A 131 -5.87 1.98 5.97
N VAL A 132 -5.34 1.09 6.82
CA VAL A 132 -6.16 0.07 7.51
C VAL A 132 -7.16 0.74 8.45
N GLY A 133 -6.76 1.75 9.22
CA GLY A 133 -7.65 2.50 10.10
C GLY A 133 -8.75 3.26 9.35
N ALA A 134 -8.50 3.70 8.13
CA ALA A 134 -9.46 4.36 7.25
C ALA A 134 -10.30 3.38 6.42
N GLN A 135 -10.07 2.07 6.53
CA GLN A 135 -10.73 1.01 5.75
C GLN A 135 -10.54 1.16 4.23
N VAL A 136 -9.32 1.60 3.84
CA VAL A 136 -8.88 1.73 2.44
C VAL A 136 -8.40 0.38 1.92
#